data_ebb88bc0eae7b1bc8469fbd339f7c578
#
_entry.id   ebb88bc0eae7b1bc8469fbd339f7c578
#
_cell.length_a   1.000
_cell.length_b   1.000
_cell.length_c   1.000
_cell.angle_alpha   90.00
_cell.angle_beta   90.00
_cell.angle_gamma   90.00
#
_symmetry.space_group_name_H-M   'P 1'
#
loop_
_entity.id
_entity.type
_entity.pdbx_description
1 polymer ?
#
loop_
_entity_poly.entity_id
_entity_poly.type
_entity_poly.pdbx_seq_one_letter_code
_entity_poly.pdbx_strand_id
1 'polypeptide(L)'
;MLFKETPTGTRAVFTNEMGFKFFDFEFGKDSARTVFILPRMNKKLIVQTFQNDLGMVAAPRKQSETLQGKEGTVLRSKLNDKDYLYHYTSADCNTLARIERGGKAKRKVVATIENDAQGKPNKAIIKHKMFNFKIKLTKVEEEAN
;
A
#
# COMPACT_ATOMS: atom_id res chain seq x y z
N MET A 1 6.92 9.37 -5.98
CA MET A 1 6.33 8.04 -6.32
C MET A 1 4.90 8.27 -6.76
N LEU A 2 4.48 7.63 -7.83
CA LEU A 2 3.16 7.76 -8.44
C LEU A 2 2.42 6.43 -8.35
N PHE A 3 1.14 6.47 -7.93
CA PHE A 3 0.20 5.36 -8.07
C PHE A 3 -0.77 5.68 -9.20
N LYS A 4 -0.97 4.72 -10.10
CA LYS A 4 -1.89 4.84 -11.23
C LYS A 4 -2.77 3.60 -11.30
N GLU A 5 -4.07 3.81 -11.31
CA GLU A 5 -5.04 2.75 -11.61
C GLU A 5 -4.95 2.35 -13.08
N THR A 6 -4.99 1.06 -13.33
CA THR A 6 -5.01 0.46 -14.68
C THR A 6 -6.12 -0.58 -14.76
N PRO A 7 -6.54 -1.00 -15.96
CA PRO A 7 -7.56 -2.05 -16.09
C PRO A 7 -7.19 -3.38 -15.42
N THR A 8 -5.89 -3.63 -15.21
CA THR A 8 -5.36 -4.88 -14.65
C THR A 8 -4.98 -4.75 -13.16
N GLY A 9 -5.03 -3.55 -12.59
CA GLY A 9 -4.67 -3.30 -11.19
C GLY A 9 -4.10 -1.92 -10.96
N THR A 10 -3.29 -1.78 -9.92
CA THR A 10 -2.64 -0.51 -9.56
C THR A 10 -1.16 -0.58 -9.88
N ARG A 11 -0.63 0.40 -10.57
CA ARG A 11 0.82 0.55 -10.81
C ARG A 11 1.43 1.53 -9.82
N ALA A 12 2.57 1.15 -9.24
CA ALA A 12 3.40 2.00 -8.40
C ALA A 12 4.72 2.29 -9.15
N VAL A 13 4.90 3.54 -9.54
CA VAL A 13 6.07 4.00 -10.29
C VAL A 13 6.89 4.94 -9.43
N PHE A 14 8.17 4.65 -9.28
CA PHE A 14 9.11 5.53 -8.58
C PHE A 14 10.10 6.17 -9.56
N THR A 15 10.02 7.49 -9.62
CA THR A 15 10.92 8.33 -10.42
C THR A 15 11.53 9.42 -9.54
N ASN A 16 12.67 9.96 -9.94
CA ASN A 16 13.18 11.20 -9.37
C ASN A 16 12.53 12.42 -10.09
N GLU A 17 12.90 13.62 -9.65
CA GLU A 17 12.41 14.89 -10.21
C GLU A 17 12.78 15.09 -11.70
N MET A 18 13.84 14.43 -12.16
CA MET A 18 14.29 14.45 -13.56
C MET A 18 13.60 13.40 -14.44
N GLY A 19 12.62 12.66 -13.89
CA GLY A 19 11.91 11.61 -14.61
C GLY A 19 12.63 10.26 -14.70
N PHE A 20 13.79 10.11 -14.06
CA PHE A 20 14.51 8.84 -14.04
C PHE A 20 13.72 7.80 -13.25
N LYS A 21 13.36 6.70 -13.91
CA LYS A 21 12.59 5.60 -13.30
C LYS A 21 13.51 4.66 -12.54
N PHE A 22 13.17 4.41 -11.28
CA PHE A 22 13.87 3.44 -10.41
C PHE A 22 13.19 2.08 -10.43
N PHE A 23 11.89 2.07 -10.29
CA PHE A 23 11.08 0.86 -10.44
C PHE A 23 9.64 1.17 -10.88
N ASP A 24 8.99 0.14 -11.35
CA ASP A 24 7.61 0.15 -11.79
C ASP A 24 7.02 -1.22 -11.47
N PHE A 25 6.14 -1.27 -10.49
CA PHE A 25 5.45 -2.49 -10.07
C PHE A 25 3.98 -2.40 -10.40
N GLU A 26 3.40 -3.51 -10.79
CA GLU A 26 1.97 -3.65 -11.00
C GLU A 26 1.39 -4.63 -9.98
N PHE A 27 0.36 -4.18 -9.27
CA PHE A 27 -0.35 -4.95 -8.26
C PHE A 27 -1.72 -5.34 -8.80
N GLY A 28 -1.86 -6.59 -9.21
CA GLY A 28 -3.12 -7.17 -9.64
C GLY A 28 -3.85 -7.86 -8.48
N LYS A 29 -4.94 -8.55 -8.82
CA LYS A 29 -5.80 -9.21 -7.83
C LYS A 29 -5.06 -10.26 -6.98
N ASP A 30 -4.16 -11.02 -7.59
CA ASP A 30 -3.52 -12.17 -6.95
C ASP A 30 -1.99 -12.13 -6.98
N SER A 31 -1.39 -11.14 -7.62
CA SER A 31 0.06 -11.09 -7.79
C SER A 31 0.59 -9.67 -7.93
N ALA A 32 1.85 -9.50 -7.51
CA ALA A 32 2.65 -8.34 -7.83
C ALA A 32 3.62 -8.69 -8.97
N ARG A 33 3.74 -7.83 -9.95
CA ARG A 33 4.61 -7.99 -11.12
C ARG A 33 5.60 -6.83 -11.21
N THR A 34 6.86 -7.14 -11.46
CA THR A 34 7.86 -6.12 -11.80
C THR A 34 7.74 -5.80 -13.29
N VAL A 35 7.35 -4.58 -13.62
CA VAL A 35 7.29 -4.06 -14.99
C VAL A 35 8.66 -3.51 -15.39
N PHE A 36 9.30 -2.81 -14.46
CA PHE A 36 10.65 -2.27 -14.63
C PHE A 36 11.34 -2.17 -13.27
N ILE A 37 12.65 -2.40 -13.24
CA ILE A 37 13.51 -2.10 -12.10
C ILE A 37 14.93 -1.83 -12.58
N LEU A 38 15.60 -0.85 -11.98
CA LEU A 38 17.02 -0.60 -12.25
C LEU A 38 17.85 -1.84 -11.92
N PRO A 39 18.79 -2.24 -12.78
CA PRO A 39 19.59 -3.47 -12.57
C PRO A 39 20.26 -3.56 -11.20
N ARG A 40 20.79 -2.43 -10.68
CA ARG A 40 21.41 -2.39 -9.34
C ARG A 40 20.45 -2.64 -8.19
N MET A 41 19.16 -2.38 -8.40
CA MET A 41 18.09 -2.60 -7.43
C MET A 41 17.39 -3.96 -7.59
N ASN A 42 17.67 -4.67 -8.69
CA ASN A 42 17.05 -5.97 -8.99
C ASN A 42 17.68 -7.09 -8.15
N LYS A 43 17.55 -6.95 -6.83
CA LYS A 43 17.92 -7.97 -5.85
C LYS A 43 16.63 -8.48 -5.21
N LYS A 44 16.52 -9.80 -5.09
CA LYS A 44 15.30 -10.47 -4.58
C LYS A 44 14.76 -9.83 -3.30
N LEU A 45 15.63 -9.54 -2.33
CA LEU A 45 15.23 -8.94 -1.06
C LEU A 45 14.66 -7.53 -1.25
N ILE A 46 15.28 -6.71 -2.10
CA ILE A 46 14.83 -5.34 -2.38
C ILE A 46 13.47 -5.36 -3.07
N VAL A 47 13.34 -6.17 -4.12
CA VAL A 47 12.08 -6.30 -4.86
C VAL A 47 10.94 -6.76 -3.94
N GLN A 48 11.16 -7.82 -3.18
CA GLN A 48 10.15 -8.33 -2.25
C GLN A 48 9.78 -7.32 -1.17
N THR A 49 10.74 -6.58 -0.63
CA THR A 49 10.49 -5.54 0.37
C THR A 49 9.54 -4.47 -0.18
N PHE A 50 9.88 -3.89 -1.34
CA PHE A 50 9.03 -2.86 -1.93
C PHE A 50 7.66 -3.39 -2.38
N GLN A 51 7.62 -4.58 -2.97
CA GLN A 51 6.35 -5.18 -3.37
C GLN A 51 5.44 -5.46 -2.16
N ASN A 52 5.99 -5.93 -1.05
CA ASN A 52 5.23 -6.16 0.17
C ASN A 52 4.74 -4.84 0.79
N ASP A 53 5.60 -3.85 0.93
CA ASP A 53 5.25 -2.58 1.56
C ASP A 53 4.25 -1.78 0.73
N LEU A 54 4.48 -1.66 -0.57
CA LEU A 54 3.58 -0.95 -1.48
C LEU A 54 2.29 -1.72 -1.73
N GLY A 55 2.36 -3.04 -1.79
CA GLY A 55 1.21 -3.91 -2.00
C GLY A 55 0.17 -3.83 -0.88
N MET A 56 0.56 -3.52 0.35
CA MET A 56 -0.38 -3.31 1.45
C MET A 56 -1.36 -2.16 1.16
N VAL A 57 -0.91 -1.14 0.43
CA VAL A 57 -1.72 0.04 0.09
C VAL A 57 -2.34 -0.07 -1.31
N ALA A 58 -1.59 -0.60 -2.27
CA ALA A 58 -1.95 -0.61 -3.69
C ALA A 58 -2.76 -1.83 -4.12
N ALA A 59 -2.52 -3.01 -3.53
CA ALA A 59 -3.19 -4.23 -3.95
C ALA A 59 -4.66 -4.26 -3.54
N PRO A 60 -5.55 -4.80 -4.39
CA PRO A 60 -6.92 -5.08 -4.00
C PRO A 60 -6.93 -5.97 -2.76
N ARG A 61 -7.81 -5.66 -1.83
CA ARG A 61 -7.95 -6.45 -0.61
C ARG A 61 -8.46 -7.84 -0.95
N LYS A 62 -7.63 -8.85 -0.69
CA LYS A 62 -8.03 -10.25 -0.81
C LYS A 62 -9.10 -10.57 0.23
N GLN A 63 -9.70 -11.77 0.12
CA GLN A 63 -10.73 -12.24 1.08
C GLN A 63 -10.36 -11.88 2.51
N SER A 64 -11.13 -11.00 3.10
CA SER A 64 -10.93 -10.48 4.43
C SER A 64 -12.17 -10.73 5.29
N GLU A 65 -11.93 -11.01 6.57
CA GLU A 65 -13.02 -11.00 7.55
C GLU A 65 -13.34 -9.55 7.90
N THR A 66 -14.62 -9.25 7.98
CA THR A 66 -15.12 -7.95 8.43
C THR A 66 -15.31 -7.99 9.95
N LEU A 67 -14.64 -7.08 10.63
CA LEU A 67 -14.75 -6.89 12.08
C LEU A 67 -15.36 -5.52 12.35
N GLN A 68 -16.18 -5.42 13.39
CA GLN A 68 -16.68 -4.13 13.87
C GLN A 68 -15.59 -3.43 14.68
N GLY A 69 -15.18 -2.24 14.22
CA GLY A 69 -14.30 -1.35 14.96
C GLY A 69 -15.07 -0.29 15.74
N LYS A 70 -14.40 0.39 16.66
CA LYS A 70 -15.00 1.50 17.41
C LYS A 70 -15.32 2.72 16.54
N GLU A 71 -14.53 2.92 15.48
CA GLU A 71 -14.58 4.10 14.60
C GLU A 71 -14.94 3.76 13.15
N GLY A 72 -15.35 2.53 12.88
CA GLY A 72 -15.66 2.07 11.53
C GLY A 72 -15.49 0.57 11.36
N THR A 73 -15.20 0.14 10.16
CA THR A 73 -15.02 -1.27 9.82
C THR A 73 -13.54 -1.65 9.77
N VAL A 74 -13.19 -2.81 10.27
CA VAL A 74 -11.84 -3.37 10.18
C VAL A 74 -11.89 -4.61 9.29
N LEU A 75 -11.12 -4.59 8.21
CA LEU A 75 -10.95 -5.73 7.33
C LEU A 75 -9.66 -6.46 7.69
N ARG A 76 -9.78 -7.69 8.16
CA ARG A 76 -8.65 -8.53 8.53
C ARG A 76 -8.37 -9.54 7.42
N SER A 77 -7.14 -9.56 6.91
CA SER A 77 -6.68 -10.55 5.95
C SER A 77 -5.43 -11.28 6.47
N LYS A 78 -5.34 -12.58 6.19
CA LYS A 78 -4.18 -13.38 6.59
C LYS A 78 -2.98 -13.02 5.72
N LEU A 79 -1.86 -12.67 6.34
CA LEU A 79 -0.61 -12.39 5.65
C LEU A 79 0.30 -13.63 5.60
N ASN A 80 0.41 -14.33 6.72
CA ASN A 80 1.14 -15.58 6.90
C ASN A 80 0.58 -16.33 8.13
N ASP A 81 1.23 -17.41 8.59
CA ASP A 81 0.73 -18.21 9.70
C ASP A 81 0.69 -17.47 11.05
N LYS A 82 1.45 -16.39 11.21
CA LYS A 82 1.59 -15.64 12.45
C LYS A 82 0.94 -14.25 12.38
N ASP A 83 0.95 -13.63 11.21
CA ASP A 83 0.57 -12.24 11.04
C ASP A 83 -0.67 -12.07 10.17
N TYR A 84 -1.45 -11.06 10.52
CA TYR A 84 -2.58 -10.53 9.75
C TYR A 84 -2.32 -9.08 9.38
N LEU A 85 -2.98 -8.63 8.32
CA LEU A 85 -3.15 -7.22 8.00
C LEU A 85 -4.55 -6.79 8.42
N TYR A 86 -4.62 -5.65 9.09
CA TYR A 86 -5.86 -5.03 9.55
C TYR A 86 -6.01 -3.68 8.85
N HIS A 87 -6.97 -3.60 7.94
CA HIS A 87 -7.31 -2.37 7.23
C HIS A 87 -8.45 -1.68 7.95
N TYR A 88 -8.17 -0.54 8.56
CA TYR A 88 -9.16 0.29 9.25
C TYR A 88 -9.77 1.25 8.26
N THR A 89 -11.07 1.09 8.03
CA THR A 89 -11.83 1.84 7.05
C THR A 89 -13.00 2.56 7.69
N SER A 90 -13.62 3.48 6.93
CA SER A 90 -14.96 3.99 7.27
C SER A 90 -15.99 2.86 7.31
N ALA A 91 -17.18 3.16 7.88
CA ALA A 91 -18.24 2.16 8.05
C ALA A 91 -18.71 1.54 6.71
N ASP A 92 -18.67 2.31 5.63
CA ASP A 92 -19.01 1.87 4.27
C ASP A 92 -17.84 1.20 3.52
N CYS A 93 -16.67 0.99 4.18
CA CYS A 93 -15.45 0.42 3.62
C CYS A 93 -14.80 1.22 2.47
N ASN A 94 -15.23 2.43 2.22
CA ASN A 94 -14.73 3.24 1.09
C ASN A 94 -13.47 4.02 1.41
N THR A 95 -13.29 4.43 2.66
CA THR A 95 -12.17 5.28 3.10
C THR A 95 -11.21 4.50 3.99
N LEU A 96 -9.98 4.31 3.54
CA LEU A 96 -8.91 3.66 4.31
C LEU A 96 -8.18 4.71 5.15
N ALA A 97 -8.08 4.49 6.46
CA ALA A 97 -7.39 5.39 7.39
C ALA A 97 -6.01 4.90 7.82
N ARG A 98 -5.88 3.62 8.12
CA ARG A 98 -4.59 3.04 8.53
C ARG A 98 -4.55 1.54 8.28
N ILE A 99 -3.34 1.01 8.25
CA ILE A 99 -3.08 -0.43 8.19
C ILE A 99 -2.21 -0.80 9.37
N GLU A 100 -2.62 -1.83 10.10
CA GLU A 100 -1.83 -2.45 11.15
C GLU A 100 -1.42 -3.86 10.72
N ARG A 101 -0.25 -4.29 11.19
CA ARG A 101 0.26 -5.65 11.00
C ARG A 101 0.59 -6.28 12.33
N GLY A 102 0.23 -7.54 12.50
CA GLY A 102 0.57 -8.33 13.67
C GLY A 102 -0.37 -9.49 13.91
N GLY A 103 -0.21 -10.13 15.05
CA GLY A 103 -1.12 -11.18 15.52
C GLY A 103 -2.42 -10.62 16.08
N LYS A 104 -3.24 -11.48 16.66
CA LYS A 104 -4.53 -11.06 17.25
C LYS A 104 -4.35 -10.14 18.48
N ALA A 105 -3.29 -10.33 19.26
CA ALA A 105 -3.05 -9.60 20.51
C ALA A 105 -2.15 -8.37 20.36
N LYS A 106 -1.13 -8.45 19.50
CA LYS A 106 -0.16 -7.35 19.31
C LYS A 106 -0.09 -6.96 17.85
N ARG A 107 -0.29 -5.66 17.58
CA ARG A 107 -0.27 -5.06 16.25
C ARG A 107 0.57 -3.80 16.25
N LYS A 108 1.15 -3.48 15.09
CA LYS A 108 1.87 -2.22 14.86
C LYS A 108 1.28 -1.54 13.63
N VAL A 109 1.13 -0.23 13.70
CA VAL A 109 0.77 0.59 12.55
C VAL A 109 1.91 0.52 11.54
N VAL A 110 1.61 0.07 10.33
CA VAL A 110 2.56 -0.04 9.22
C VAL A 110 2.27 0.96 8.10
N ALA A 111 1.04 1.46 8.02
CA ALA A 111 0.69 2.54 7.11
C ALA A 111 -0.38 3.45 7.71
N THR A 112 -0.27 4.74 7.44
CA THR A 112 -1.27 5.77 7.76
C THR A 112 -1.67 6.49 6.48
N ILE A 113 -2.96 6.72 6.28
CA ILE A 113 -3.50 7.37 5.10
C ILE A 113 -4.26 8.64 5.53
N GLU A 114 -3.86 9.76 5.00
CA GLU A 114 -4.60 11.02 5.09
C GLU A 114 -5.48 11.14 3.85
N ASN A 115 -6.77 11.34 4.05
CA ASN A 115 -7.74 11.44 2.97
C ASN A 115 -8.12 12.92 2.74
N ASP A 116 -8.49 13.23 1.51
CA ASP A 116 -9.06 14.54 1.15
C ASP A 116 -10.52 14.67 1.66
N ALA A 117 -11.13 15.83 1.41
CA ALA A 117 -12.51 16.12 1.83
C ALA A 117 -13.54 15.17 1.19
N GLN A 118 -13.20 14.52 0.08
CA GLN A 118 -14.01 13.53 -0.63
C GLN A 118 -13.74 12.10 -0.16
N GLY A 119 -12.88 11.89 0.84
CA GLY A 119 -12.52 10.59 1.38
C GLY A 119 -11.54 9.80 0.50
N LYS A 120 -10.91 10.44 -0.49
CA LYS A 120 -9.90 9.80 -1.34
C LYS A 120 -8.51 9.94 -0.73
N PRO A 121 -7.63 8.94 -0.86
CA PRO A 121 -6.27 9.02 -0.37
C PRO A 121 -5.53 10.22 -0.97
N ASN A 122 -5.03 11.10 -0.11
CA ASN A 122 -4.23 12.27 -0.48
C ASN A 122 -2.76 12.06 -0.15
N LYS A 123 -2.49 11.43 1.00
CA LYS A 123 -1.14 11.15 1.45
C LYS A 123 -1.11 9.80 2.18
N ALA A 124 -0.06 9.04 1.98
CA ALA A 124 0.18 7.82 2.74
C ALA A 124 1.63 7.79 3.26
N ILE A 125 1.80 7.29 4.48
CA ILE A 125 3.09 7.04 5.07
C ILE A 125 3.17 5.57 5.40
N ILE A 126 4.10 4.85 4.77
CA ILE A 126 4.36 3.43 5.00
C ILE A 126 5.65 3.31 5.81
N LYS A 127 5.60 2.57 6.92
CA LYS A 127 6.78 2.27 7.75
C LYS A 127 7.23 0.84 7.49
N HIS A 128 8.49 0.67 7.13
CA HIS A 128 9.04 -0.67 6.96
C HIS A 128 9.31 -1.33 8.32
N LYS A 129 8.98 -2.64 8.44
CA LYS A 129 9.08 -3.36 9.73
C LYS A 129 10.53 -3.59 10.19
N MET A 130 11.42 -3.90 9.25
CA MET A 130 12.80 -4.33 9.56
C MET A 130 13.84 -3.22 9.39
N PHE A 131 13.57 -2.23 8.53
CA PHE A 131 14.48 -1.13 8.26
C PHE A 131 13.89 0.18 8.77
N ASN A 132 14.72 1.04 9.31
CA ASN A 132 14.27 2.33 9.82
C ASN A 132 14.06 3.34 8.68
N PHE A 133 13.22 3.00 7.70
CA PHE A 133 12.84 3.92 6.66
C PHE A 133 11.31 4.04 6.51
N LYS A 134 10.89 5.15 5.94
CA LYS A 134 9.50 5.48 5.66
C LYS A 134 9.34 5.81 4.19
N ILE A 135 8.27 5.32 3.59
CA ILE A 135 7.85 5.71 2.25
C ILE A 135 6.72 6.73 2.41
N LYS A 136 6.93 7.93 1.88
CA LYS A 136 5.89 8.97 1.82
C LYS A 136 5.34 9.03 0.41
N LEU A 137 4.03 8.92 0.29
CA LEU A 137 3.28 9.01 -0.95
C LEU A 137 2.39 10.24 -0.86
N THR A 138 2.38 11.05 -1.89
CA THR A 138 1.46 12.20 -1.99
C THR A 138 0.76 12.12 -3.34
N LYS A 139 -0.54 12.38 -3.34
CA LYS A 139 -1.32 12.47 -4.57
C LYS A 139 -0.75 13.58 -5.44
N VAL A 140 -0.52 13.28 -6.69
CA VAL A 140 -0.20 14.29 -7.70
C VAL A 140 -1.50 14.63 -8.39
N GLU A 141 -1.89 15.89 -8.37
CA GLU A 141 -2.98 16.39 -9.21
C GLU A 141 -2.48 16.37 -10.65
N GLU A 142 -3.15 15.62 -11.52
CA GLU A 142 -2.94 15.78 -12.95
C GLU A 142 -3.44 17.18 -13.31
N GLU A 143 -2.53 18.04 -13.76
CA GLU A 143 -2.96 19.28 -14.40
C GLU A 143 -3.85 18.89 -15.58
N ALA A 144 -5.10 19.31 -15.53
CA ALA A 144 -6.03 19.12 -16.63
C ALA A 144 -5.51 19.96 -17.81
N ASN A 145 -4.95 19.30 -18.80
CA ASN A 145 -4.62 19.90 -20.09
C ASN A 145 -5.90 20.07 -20.93
#